data_6ef0d504f7431f8dec5fc5b4926101f3
#
_entry.id   6ef0d504f7431f8dec5fc5b4926101f3
#
_cell.length_a   1.000
_cell.length_b   1.000
_cell.length_c   1.000
_cell.angle_alpha   90.00
_cell.angle_beta   90.00
_cell.angle_gamma   90.00
#
_symmetry.space_group_name_H-M   'P 1'
#
loop_
_entity.id
_entity.type
_entity.pdbx_description
1 polymer ?
#
loop_
_entity_poly.entity_id
_entity_poly.type
_entity_poly.pdbx_seq_one_letter_code
_entity_poly.pdbx_strand_id
1 'polypeptide(L)'
;MSSFIEKQEEYIKNKIKECGYEVEEVVLNVSSRPEFGDYQYNGAMAMAKAYGKNPVSIATEIVESIKKDNKYQDINIAGPGFINITFSDEELINHVNELKDNINLNYENDNPKTIFLDYGGANVAKALHVGHLRSANIGEALKRLAAALGNKTLADAHLGDWGRPIGLVMTELKHRQPELPYFDESYEGEYPSESPVTNDDLMEIYPFASVKAKEDEAYMEEAREITAKFQDGDKGLMALWHHIMNVSKADIKRIYDRLNTTFEVWEGESDGNQYIPEMLEYLESKNLVEESQGARIIEVKEENDDHEVPPLLLVKSNGSASYETTDLACIWERMKLFNPDEIWYLTDARQALHFEQVFRAAQKSEIVKEDTKLEFIPFGTMNGADGKPFKTRDGGVMTLEALLDLAKVECEKKILPNITGEERESIADKVAVAAVKYADLIPYRLTDYNFDPVKFSDLQGKTGPYLLYSTIRMKSLLKKAEEAKIDFKDYSTINSKIDRDVIICMLNLKSVLTKSINVKSLNDIAEYLYKVTNLYNNFYSNNHVLTEENKTLQESWLVLTKVIYENNLKLLNILGIEVPEKM
;
A
#
# COMPACT_ATOMS: atom_id res chain seq x y z
N MET A 1 -14.66 11.21 15.07
CA MET A 1 -15.19 10.57 16.34
C MET A 1 -14.11 9.74 17.01
N SER A 2 -14.01 9.83 18.33
CA SER A 2 -13.12 8.96 19.11
C SER A 2 -13.58 7.49 19.00
N SER A 3 -12.64 6.54 18.86
CA SER A 3 -12.97 5.12 18.90
C SER A 3 -13.48 4.69 20.28
N PHE A 4 -14.05 3.49 20.35
CA PHE A 4 -14.46 2.92 21.63
C PHE A 4 -13.28 2.89 22.64
N ILE A 5 -12.11 2.43 22.20
CA ILE A 5 -10.93 2.35 23.05
C ILE A 5 -10.43 3.74 23.47
N GLU A 6 -10.38 4.72 22.58
CA GLU A 6 -9.99 6.10 22.94
C GLU A 6 -10.93 6.71 23.99
N LYS A 7 -12.24 6.44 23.89
CA LYS A 7 -13.21 6.87 24.94
C LYS A 7 -12.89 6.22 26.29
N GLN A 8 -12.45 4.95 26.30
CA GLN A 8 -12.06 4.25 27.53
C GLN A 8 -10.74 4.78 28.08
N GLU A 9 -9.76 5.05 27.22
CA GLU A 9 -8.47 5.64 27.59
C GLU A 9 -8.64 7.02 28.23
N GLU A 10 -9.46 7.88 27.63
CA GLU A 10 -9.78 9.18 28.20
C GLU A 10 -10.50 9.08 29.54
N TYR A 11 -11.47 8.16 29.68
CA TYR A 11 -12.14 7.91 30.95
C TYR A 11 -11.14 7.49 32.03
N ILE A 12 -10.24 6.54 31.74
CA ILE A 12 -9.23 6.06 32.70
C ILE A 12 -8.24 7.19 33.03
N LYS A 13 -7.84 8.01 32.06
CA LYS A 13 -6.99 9.18 32.28
C LYS A 13 -7.62 10.15 33.28
N ASN A 14 -8.91 10.41 33.16
CA ASN A 14 -9.63 11.26 34.10
C ASN A 14 -9.67 10.62 35.52
N LYS A 15 -9.86 9.30 35.63
CA LYS A 15 -9.83 8.58 36.91
C LYS A 15 -8.45 8.61 37.57
N ILE A 16 -7.38 8.50 36.77
CA ILE A 16 -6.00 8.66 37.25
C ILE A 16 -5.78 10.06 37.82
N LYS A 17 -6.30 11.09 37.13
CA LYS A 17 -6.22 12.47 37.59
C LYS A 17 -7.02 12.69 38.89
N GLU A 18 -8.20 12.10 39.02
CA GLU A 18 -9.00 12.14 40.26
C GLU A 18 -8.23 11.53 41.45
N CYS A 19 -7.38 10.54 41.24
CA CYS A 19 -6.50 9.95 42.27
C CYS A 19 -5.25 10.80 42.56
N GLY A 20 -5.07 11.96 41.91
CA GLY A 20 -3.94 12.87 42.11
C GLY A 20 -2.68 12.49 41.34
N TYR A 21 -2.81 11.67 40.30
CA TYR A 21 -1.70 11.33 39.40
C TYR A 21 -1.86 12.03 38.04
N GLU A 22 -0.74 12.36 37.41
CA GLU A 22 -0.71 12.92 36.06
C GLU A 22 -0.04 11.93 35.10
N VAL A 23 -0.64 11.75 33.92
CA VAL A 23 -0.11 10.96 32.81
C VAL A 23 -0.33 11.72 31.52
N GLU A 24 0.64 11.66 30.63
CA GLU A 24 0.49 12.27 29.28
C GLU A 24 -0.59 11.57 28.49
N GLU A 25 -0.53 10.23 28.48
CA GLU A 25 -1.49 9.39 27.78
C GLU A 25 -1.79 8.10 28.54
N VAL A 26 -2.92 7.51 28.24
CA VAL A 26 -3.30 6.16 28.68
C VAL A 26 -3.39 5.30 27.43
N VAL A 27 -2.69 4.19 27.40
CA VAL A 27 -2.72 3.21 26.31
C VAL A 27 -3.26 1.89 26.84
N LEU A 28 -4.40 1.47 26.30
CA LEU A 28 -5.00 0.18 26.58
C LEU A 28 -4.53 -0.85 25.55
N ASN A 29 -3.96 -1.94 26.02
CA ASN A 29 -3.53 -3.04 25.19
C ASN A 29 -4.51 -4.22 25.32
N VAL A 30 -4.74 -4.94 24.21
CA VAL A 30 -5.48 -6.21 24.28
C VAL A 30 -4.77 -7.13 25.25
N SER A 31 -5.51 -7.73 26.18
CA SER A 31 -4.92 -8.62 27.18
C SER A 31 -4.29 -9.84 26.51
N SER A 32 -3.04 -10.14 26.87
CA SER A 32 -2.37 -11.37 26.44
C SER A 32 -2.90 -12.62 27.15
N ARG A 33 -3.70 -12.41 28.22
CA ARG A 33 -4.33 -13.43 29.03
C ARG A 33 -5.82 -13.13 29.20
N PRO A 34 -6.66 -13.59 28.26
CA PRO A 34 -8.10 -13.31 28.25
C PRO A 34 -8.84 -13.76 29.54
N GLU A 35 -8.26 -14.66 30.30
CA GLU A 35 -8.79 -15.08 31.62
C GLU A 35 -8.74 -13.98 32.68
N PHE A 36 -7.93 -12.93 32.47
CA PHE A 36 -7.84 -11.80 33.41
C PHE A 36 -8.65 -10.59 32.97
N GLY A 37 -9.02 -10.48 31.70
CA GLY A 37 -9.80 -9.38 31.16
C GLY A 37 -9.63 -9.22 29.62
N ASP A 38 -10.41 -8.33 29.06
CA ASP A 38 -10.37 -8.02 27.61
C ASP A 38 -9.17 -7.16 27.26
N TYR A 39 -8.89 -6.13 28.09
CA TYR A 39 -7.81 -5.16 27.91
C TYR A 39 -7.01 -4.96 29.19
N GLN A 40 -5.82 -4.42 29.05
CA GLN A 40 -4.89 -4.18 30.15
C GLN A 40 -4.25 -2.80 30.08
N TYR A 41 -4.18 -2.11 31.23
CA TYR A 41 -3.41 -0.88 31.42
C TYR A 41 -2.17 -1.15 32.28
N ASN A 42 -1.00 -0.75 31.82
CA ASN A 42 0.29 -1.06 32.46
C ASN A 42 0.98 0.18 33.06
N GLY A 43 0.36 1.36 33.01
CA GLY A 43 0.99 2.64 33.36
C GLY A 43 1.31 2.81 34.86
N ALA A 44 0.73 1.99 35.74
CA ALA A 44 1.01 2.07 37.19
C ALA A 44 2.50 1.92 37.54
N MET A 45 3.26 1.14 36.77
CA MET A 45 4.71 0.97 36.97
C MET A 45 5.50 2.24 36.62
N ALA A 46 5.12 2.95 35.58
CA ALA A 46 5.75 4.22 35.18
C ALA A 46 5.45 5.30 36.24
N MET A 47 4.20 5.39 36.69
CA MET A 47 3.79 6.31 37.78
C MET A 47 4.52 6.01 39.09
N ALA A 48 4.73 4.74 39.42
CA ALA A 48 5.45 4.33 40.64
C ALA A 48 6.84 4.98 40.72
N LYS A 49 7.56 5.03 39.61
CA LYS A 49 8.87 5.69 39.53
C LYS A 49 8.76 7.20 39.70
N ALA A 50 7.77 7.82 39.09
CA ALA A 50 7.55 9.28 39.13
C ALA A 50 7.12 9.76 40.51
N TYR A 51 6.25 8.98 41.20
CA TYR A 51 5.65 9.37 42.48
C TYR A 51 6.30 8.69 43.72
N GLY A 52 7.31 7.84 43.52
CA GLY A 52 7.99 7.14 44.63
C GLY A 52 7.08 6.18 45.42
N LYS A 53 6.00 5.69 44.81
CA LYS A 53 4.99 4.79 45.43
C LYS A 53 5.13 3.37 44.85
N ASN A 54 4.57 2.40 45.59
CA ASN A 54 4.44 1.04 45.08
C ASN A 54 3.44 0.98 43.92
N PRO A 55 3.79 0.37 42.75
CA PRO A 55 2.89 0.33 41.61
C PRO A 55 1.55 -0.38 41.89
N VAL A 56 1.53 -1.42 42.74
CA VAL A 56 0.28 -2.09 43.14
C VAL A 56 -0.60 -1.13 43.94
N SER A 57 -0.02 -0.28 44.83
CA SER A 57 -0.81 0.72 45.57
C SER A 57 -1.45 1.75 44.65
N ILE A 58 -0.71 2.25 43.64
CA ILE A 58 -1.25 3.17 42.64
C ILE A 58 -2.36 2.51 41.84
N ALA A 59 -2.15 1.27 41.37
CA ALA A 59 -3.16 0.50 40.67
C ALA A 59 -4.42 0.29 41.51
N THR A 60 -4.25 0.06 42.82
CA THR A 60 -5.39 -0.12 43.77
C THR A 60 -6.20 1.16 43.89
N GLU A 61 -5.56 2.31 44.10
CA GLU A 61 -6.23 3.62 44.19
C GLU A 61 -7.06 3.91 42.91
N ILE A 62 -6.49 3.63 41.73
CA ILE A 62 -7.17 3.82 40.44
C ILE A 62 -8.36 2.86 40.31
N VAL A 63 -8.15 1.58 40.58
CA VAL A 63 -9.21 0.55 40.48
C VAL A 63 -10.36 0.84 41.43
N GLU A 64 -10.07 1.26 42.66
CA GLU A 64 -11.09 1.66 43.65
C GLU A 64 -11.88 2.91 43.18
N SER A 65 -11.22 3.87 42.52
CA SER A 65 -11.91 5.03 41.92
C SER A 65 -12.83 4.60 40.78
N ILE A 66 -12.37 3.73 39.89
CA ILE A 66 -13.14 3.24 38.74
C ILE A 66 -14.34 2.38 39.20
N LYS A 67 -14.16 1.52 40.22
CA LYS A 67 -15.23 0.65 40.75
C LYS A 67 -16.42 1.44 41.28
N LYS A 68 -16.24 2.67 41.73
CA LYS A 68 -17.35 3.53 42.20
C LYS A 68 -18.39 3.81 41.13
N ASP A 69 -17.97 3.84 39.87
CA ASP A 69 -18.84 4.17 38.74
C ASP A 69 -19.57 2.94 38.18
N ASN A 70 -19.18 1.74 38.60
CA ASN A 70 -19.74 0.46 38.16
C ASN A 70 -19.80 0.31 36.63
N LYS A 71 -18.78 0.88 35.94
CA LYS A 71 -18.73 0.99 34.49
C LYS A 71 -18.37 -0.34 33.79
N TYR A 72 -17.42 -1.08 34.38
CA TYR A 72 -16.92 -2.31 33.78
C TYR A 72 -17.56 -3.54 34.42
N GLN A 73 -17.66 -4.65 33.66
CA GLN A 73 -18.13 -5.93 34.20
C GLN A 73 -17.18 -6.45 35.27
N ASP A 74 -15.86 -6.33 35.03
CA ASP A 74 -14.84 -6.59 36.04
C ASP A 74 -13.63 -5.68 35.80
N ILE A 75 -12.96 -5.32 36.87
CA ILE A 75 -11.67 -4.66 36.88
C ILE A 75 -10.85 -5.19 38.02
N ASN A 76 -9.69 -5.73 37.73
CA ASN A 76 -8.81 -6.36 38.70
C ASN A 76 -7.34 -6.01 38.47
N ILE A 77 -6.50 -6.35 39.43
CA ILE A 77 -5.07 -6.09 39.41
C ILE A 77 -4.34 -7.43 39.38
N ALA A 78 -3.37 -7.55 38.49
CA ALA A 78 -2.48 -8.70 38.41
C ALA A 78 -1.01 -8.27 38.36
N GLY A 79 -0.13 -9.18 38.78
CA GLY A 79 1.31 -8.96 38.75
C GLY A 79 1.77 -7.67 39.43
N PRO A 80 2.71 -6.91 38.87
CA PRO A 80 3.31 -5.74 39.53
C PRO A 80 2.44 -4.47 39.42
N GLY A 81 1.13 -4.56 39.24
CA GLY A 81 0.23 -3.41 39.12
C GLY A 81 -0.40 -3.27 37.73
N PHE A 82 -0.56 -4.35 37.00
CA PHE A 82 -1.34 -4.38 35.75
C PHE A 82 -2.83 -4.32 36.08
N ILE A 83 -3.51 -3.34 35.51
CA ILE A 83 -4.97 -3.18 35.63
C ILE A 83 -5.62 -3.87 34.46
N ASN A 84 -6.37 -4.95 34.72
CA ASN A 84 -7.11 -5.68 33.70
C ASN A 84 -8.57 -5.25 33.72
N ILE A 85 -9.15 -5.11 32.56
CA ILE A 85 -10.49 -4.55 32.34
C ILE A 85 -11.31 -5.53 31.53
N THR A 86 -12.49 -5.87 32.02
CA THR A 86 -13.52 -6.62 31.29
C THR A 86 -14.69 -5.68 31.04
N PHE A 87 -14.96 -5.36 29.75
CA PHE A 87 -16.06 -4.48 29.39
C PHE A 87 -17.41 -5.11 29.69
N SER A 88 -18.42 -4.31 30.01
CA SER A 88 -19.78 -4.78 30.19
C SER A 88 -20.41 -5.19 28.85
N ASP A 89 -21.32 -6.15 28.88
CA ASP A 89 -22.06 -6.54 27.68
C ASP A 89 -22.87 -5.38 27.11
N GLU A 90 -23.40 -4.50 27.98
CA GLU A 90 -24.12 -3.28 27.54
C GLU A 90 -23.24 -2.34 26.70
N GLU A 91 -22.00 -2.08 27.14
CA GLU A 91 -21.07 -1.24 26.37
C GLU A 91 -20.70 -1.87 25.03
N LEU A 92 -20.48 -3.20 24.99
CA LEU A 92 -20.18 -3.93 23.77
C LEU A 92 -21.37 -3.95 22.80
N ILE A 93 -22.59 -4.15 23.30
CA ILE A 93 -23.83 -4.09 22.50
C ILE A 93 -24.00 -2.69 21.89
N ASN A 94 -23.85 -1.65 22.70
CA ASN A 94 -23.95 -0.27 22.22
C ASN A 94 -22.89 0.01 21.12
N HIS A 95 -21.67 -0.48 21.29
CA HIS A 95 -20.63 -0.31 20.30
C HIS A 95 -20.94 -1.02 18.98
N VAL A 96 -21.47 -2.24 18.99
CA VAL A 96 -21.90 -2.95 17.77
C VAL A 96 -22.98 -2.14 17.03
N ASN A 97 -23.94 -1.56 17.77
CA ASN A 97 -24.97 -0.70 17.20
C ASN A 97 -24.41 0.62 16.64
N GLU A 98 -23.44 1.24 17.32
CA GLU A 98 -22.71 2.40 16.78
C GLU A 98 -22.01 2.05 15.45
N LEU A 99 -21.35 0.89 15.36
CA LEU A 99 -20.70 0.41 14.14
C LEU A 99 -21.70 0.16 13.01
N LYS A 100 -22.84 -0.45 13.32
CA LYS A 100 -23.91 -0.73 12.34
C LYS A 100 -24.39 0.54 11.63
N ASP A 101 -24.51 1.64 12.37
CA ASP A 101 -25.02 2.92 11.85
C ASP A 101 -23.90 3.75 11.18
N ASN A 102 -22.65 3.56 11.58
CA ASN A 102 -21.48 4.27 11.10
C ASN A 102 -20.48 3.36 10.35
N ILE A 103 -21.00 2.51 9.48
CA ILE A 103 -20.20 1.56 8.71
C ILE A 103 -19.18 2.24 7.79
N ASN A 104 -19.32 3.52 7.52
CA ASN A 104 -18.30 4.30 6.88
C ASN A 104 -17.13 4.53 7.86
N LEU A 105 -15.99 3.86 7.60
CA LEU A 105 -14.71 4.11 8.30
C LEU A 105 -14.16 5.53 8.03
N ASN A 106 -15.02 6.48 7.66
CA ASN A 106 -14.65 7.89 7.55
C ASN A 106 -14.31 8.38 8.95
N TYR A 107 -13.09 8.07 9.36
CA TYR A 107 -12.51 8.74 10.49
C TYR A 107 -12.47 10.22 10.13
N GLU A 108 -13.22 11.04 10.85
CA GLU A 108 -13.10 12.49 10.76
C GLU A 108 -11.63 12.82 11.05
N ASN A 109 -10.95 13.32 10.05
CA ASN A 109 -9.59 13.81 10.17
C ASN A 109 -9.67 15.33 10.34
N ASP A 110 -9.39 15.82 11.52
CA ASP A 110 -9.45 17.25 11.84
C ASP A 110 -8.37 18.06 11.09
N ASN A 111 -7.35 17.38 10.56
CA ASN A 111 -6.26 18.00 9.79
C ASN A 111 -5.89 17.13 8.57
N PRO A 112 -6.77 17.08 7.54
CA PRO A 112 -6.53 16.26 6.35
C PRO A 112 -5.33 16.79 5.57
N LYS A 113 -4.42 15.88 5.20
CA LYS A 113 -3.23 16.16 4.41
C LYS A 113 -3.46 15.81 2.95
N THR A 114 -2.75 16.51 2.07
CA THR A 114 -2.56 16.10 0.68
C THR A 114 -1.28 15.27 0.59
N ILE A 115 -1.42 13.99 0.24
CA ILE A 115 -0.32 13.03 0.16
C ILE A 115 -0.14 12.65 -1.32
N PHE A 116 1.06 12.88 -1.84
CA PHE A 116 1.45 12.46 -3.17
C PHE A 116 2.26 11.15 -3.05
N LEU A 117 1.87 10.13 -3.82
CA LEU A 117 2.53 8.81 -3.77
C LEU A 117 3.16 8.50 -5.14
N ASP A 118 4.43 8.18 -5.12
CA ASP A 118 5.19 7.69 -6.27
C ASP A 118 5.41 6.19 -6.11
N TYR A 119 4.75 5.39 -6.94
CA TYR A 119 4.89 3.94 -6.91
C TYR A 119 4.55 3.30 -8.25
N GLY A 120 4.93 2.04 -8.43
CA GLY A 120 4.63 1.29 -9.65
C GLY A 120 5.40 1.78 -10.87
N GLY A 121 6.46 2.56 -10.69
CA GLY A 121 7.30 3.10 -11.75
C GLY A 121 7.84 2.01 -12.66
N ALA A 122 7.49 2.06 -13.94
CA ALA A 122 7.86 1.09 -14.95
C ALA A 122 8.66 1.74 -16.05
N ASN A 123 9.68 1.03 -16.56
CA ASN A 123 10.36 1.48 -17.76
C ASN A 123 9.48 1.21 -18.98
N VAL A 124 9.32 2.22 -19.82
CA VAL A 124 8.66 2.13 -21.11
C VAL A 124 9.39 1.11 -22.02
N ALA A 125 8.67 0.49 -22.91
CA ALA A 125 9.15 -0.57 -23.82
C ALA A 125 9.69 -1.83 -23.12
N LYS A 126 9.28 -2.06 -21.86
CA LYS A 126 9.60 -3.29 -21.11
C LYS A 126 8.36 -3.87 -20.48
N ALA A 127 8.27 -5.20 -20.46
CA ALA A 127 7.22 -5.87 -19.70
C ALA A 127 7.33 -5.54 -18.20
N LEU A 128 6.18 -5.31 -17.57
CA LEU A 128 6.11 -5.36 -16.12
C LEU A 128 6.54 -6.76 -15.65
N HIS A 129 7.50 -6.82 -14.77
CA HIS A 129 7.97 -8.07 -14.18
C HIS A 129 7.59 -8.15 -12.69
N VAL A 130 7.76 -9.33 -12.11
CA VAL A 130 7.41 -9.60 -10.71
C VAL A 130 8.00 -8.58 -9.72
N GLY A 131 9.15 -7.98 -10.03
CA GLY A 131 9.75 -6.93 -9.20
C GLY A 131 8.92 -5.64 -9.08
N HIS A 132 7.99 -5.37 -10.01
CA HIS A 132 7.09 -4.21 -9.93
C HIS A 132 5.88 -4.45 -9.02
N LEU A 133 5.55 -5.72 -8.72
CA LEU A 133 4.37 -6.07 -7.93
C LEU A 133 4.34 -5.36 -6.58
N ARG A 134 5.44 -5.45 -5.82
CA ARG A 134 5.46 -4.95 -4.44
C ARG A 134 5.28 -3.45 -4.35
N SER A 135 5.95 -2.68 -5.23
CA SER A 135 5.75 -1.25 -5.31
C SER A 135 4.29 -0.91 -5.59
N ALA A 136 3.71 -1.52 -6.64
CA ALA A 136 2.32 -1.28 -7.04
C ALA A 136 1.31 -1.71 -5.97
N ASN A 137 1.50 -2.86 -5.34
CA ASN A 137 0.56 -3.42 -4.37
C ASN A 137 0.59 -2.68 -3.03
N ILE A 138 1.78 -2.43 -2.49
CA ILE A 138 1.97 -1.70 -1.22
C ILE A 138 1.55 -0.24 -1.41
N GLY A 139 1.93 0.38 -2.53
CA GLY A 139 1.59 1.77 -2.84
C GLY A 139 0.08 2.00 -2.94
N GLU A 140 -0.61 1.17 -3.72
CA GLU A 140 -2.07 1.24 -3.83
C GLU A 140 -2.77 1.04 -2.49
N ALA A 141 -2.33 0.06 -1.69
CA ALA A 141 -2.94 -0.19 -0.38
C ALA A 141 -2.67 0.96 0.61
N LEU A 142 -1.48 1.58 0.60
CA LEU A 142 -1.18 2.76 1.40
C LEU A 142 -1.98 3.98 0.94
N LYS A 143 -2.15 4.19 -0.37
CA LYS A 143 -3.03 5.23 -0.93
C LYS A 143 -4.45 5.08 -0.42
N ARG A 144 -5.03 3.88 -0.54
CA ARG A 144 -6.39 3.59 -0.07
C ARG A 144 -6.54 3.72 1.44
N LEU A 145 -5.54 3.30 2.21
CA LEU A 145 -5.52 3.48 3.65
C LEU A 145 -5.50 4.96 4.04
N ALA A 146 -4.62 5.75 3.41
CA ALA A 146 -4.54 7.19 3.66
C ALA A 146 -5.86 7.90 3.34
N ALA A 147 -6.48 7.55 2.21
CA ALA A 147 -7.81 8.07 1.82
C ALA A 147 -8.90 7.65 2.81
N ALA A 148 -8.92 6.38 3.26
CA ALA A 148 -9.86 5.90 4.27
C ALA A 148 -9.71 6.60 5.62
N LEU A 149 -8.51 7.11 5.93
CA LEU A 149 -8.21 7.94 7.10
C LEU A 149 -8.45 9.45 6.87
N GLY A 150 -9.17 9.82 5.81
CA GLY A 150 -9.62 11.19 5.55
C GLY A 150 -8.59 12.10 4.89
N ASN A 151 -7.49 11.58 4.35
CA ASN A 151 -6.52 12.37 3.61
C ASN A 151 -6.88 12.45 2.12
N LYS A 152 -6.42 13.50 1.45
CA LYS A 152 -6.43 13.58 -0.01
C LYS A 152 -5.20 12.87 -0.56
N THR A 153 -5.39 11.95 -1.48
CA THR A 153 -4.28 11.20 -2.09
C THR A 153 -4.21 11.43 -3.60
N LEU A 154 -3.00 11.51 -4.11
CA LEU A 154 -2.67 11.54 -5.54
C LEU A 154 -1.56 10.53 -5.77
N ALA A 155 -1.65 9.73 -6.82
CA ALA A 155 -0.66 8.72 -7.14
C ALA A 155 -0.15 8.89 -8.56
N ASP A 156 1.17 8.80 -8.73
CA ASP A 156 1.85 8.83 -10.02
C ASP A 156 2.51 7.49 -10.30
N ALA A 157 2.29 6.97 -11.51
CA ALA A 157 2.93 5.76 -11.99
C ALA A 157 4.40 5.98 -12.42
N HIS A 158 4.88 7.16 -12.40
CA HIS A 158 6.19 7.69 -12.80
C HIS A 158 7.00 6.80 -13.75
N LEU A 159 6.85 7.01 -15.05
CA LEU A 159 7.41 6.13 -16.07
C LEU A 159 8.87 6.47 -16.40
N GLY A 160 9.72 5.45 -16.49
CA GLY A 160 11.08 5.58 -17.04
C GLY A 160 11.03 5.63 -18.56
N ASP A 161 10.90 6.80 -19.13
CA ASP A 161 10.61 7.03 -20.56
C ASP A 161 11.66 7.87 -21.30
N TRP A 162 12.74 8.28 -20.62
CA TRP A 162 13.68 9.28 -21.16
C TRP A 162 15.13 8.82 -21.15
N GLY A 163 15.40 7.58 -21.38
CA GLY A 163 16.76 7.08 -21.22
C GLY A 163 17.23 6.12 -22.31
N ARG A 164 18.41 5.57 -22.08
CA ARG A 164 19.06 4.57 -22.96
C ARG A 164 18.13 3.40 -23.37
N PRO A 165 17.20 2.90 -22.57
CA PRO A 165 16.28 1.86 -23.02
C PRO A 165 15.50 2.23 -24.28
N ILE A 166 15.06 3.48 -24.37
CA ILE A 166 14.33 3.99 -25.55
C ILE A 166 15.27 4.06 -26.77
N GLY A 167 16.48 4.57 -26.59
CA GLY A 167 17.49 4.60 -27.66
C GLY A 167 17.81 3.21 -28.21
N LEU A 168 17.91 2.19 -27.36
CA LEU A 168 18.11 0.80 -27.78
C LEU A 168 16.95 0.27 -28.63
N VAL A 169 15.71 0.56 -28.22
CA VAL A 169 14.52 0.18 -29.00
C VAL A 169 14.49 0.87 -30.36
N MET A 170 14.75 2.18 -30.39
CA MET A 170 14.80 2.96 -31.64
C MET A 170 15.91 2.47 -32.58
N THR A 171 17.08 2.13 -32.03
CA THR A 171 18.20 1.59 -32.79
C THR A 171 17.84 0.25 -33.43
N GLU A 172 17.29 -0.67 -32.68
CA GLU A 172 16.89 -1.96 -33.23
C GLU A 172 15.76 -1.82 -34.25
N LEU A 173 14.80 -0.93 -33.99
CA LEU A 173 13.73 -0.68 -34.94
C LEU A 173 14.28 -0.08 -36.27
N LYS A 174 15.25 0.82 -36.19
CA LYS A 174 15.95 1.35 -37.39
C LYS A 174 16.66 0.25 -38.17
N HIS A 175 17.27 -0.73 -37.49
CA HIS A 175 17.91 -1.87 -38.18
C HIS A 175 16.87 -2.81 -38.81
N ARG A 176 15.71 -3.00 -38.21
CA ARG A 176 14.64 -3.89 -38.73
C ARG A 176 13.82 -3.21 -39.84
N GLN A 177 13.59 -1.91 -39.72
CA GLN A 177 12.70 -1.13 -40.60
C GLN A 177 13.34 0.24 -40.92
N PRO A 178 14.48 0.25 -41.67
CA PRO A 178 15.21 1.49 -41.95
C PRO A 178 14.44 2.46 -42.86
N GLU A 179 13.42 2.00 -43.55
CA GLU A 179 12.56 2.78 -44.45
C GLU A 179 11.51 3.62 -43.74
N LEU A 180 11.35 3.47 -42.42
CA LEU A 180 10.38 4.25 -41.66
C LEU A 180 10.75 5.75 -41.71
N PRO A 181 9.76 6.64 -41.89
CA PRO A 181 10.00 8.07 -42.03
C PRO A 181 10.62 8.74 -40.81
N TYR A 182 10.57 8.07 -39.66
CA TYR A 182 11.14 8.54 -38.39
C TYR A 182 12.68 8.60 -38.38
N PHE A 183 13.34 7.87 -39.32
CA PHE A 183 14.80 7.80 -39.44
C PHE A 183 15.34 8.60 -40.63
N ASP A 184 14.47 9.23 -41.40
CA ASP A 184 14.84 10.09 -42.53
C ASP A 184 14.88 11.55 -42.08
N GLU A 185 16.10 12.09 -41.89
CA GLU A 185 16.32 13.48 -41.47
C GLU A 185 15.78 14.50 -42.50
N SER A 186 15.51 14.08 -43.73
CA SER A 186 14.95 14.93 -44.80
C SER A 186 13.42 14.89 -44.87
N TYR A 187 12.78 14.11 -44.05
CA TYR A 187 11.32 13.94 -44.06
C TYR A 187 10.59 15.19 -43.55
N GLU A 188 9.81 15.83 -44.44
CA GLU A 188 9.02 17.03 -44.13
C GLU A 188 7.51 16.75 -44.03
N GLY A 189 7.08 15.50 -44.22
CA GLY A 189 5.67 15.09 -44.18
C GLY A 189 5.09 14.98 -42.77
N GLU A 190 3.79 14.69 -42.69
CA GLU A 190 3.16 14.31 -41.44
C GLU A 190 3.53 12.84 -41.10
N TYR A 191 3.99 12.61 -39.90
CA TYR A 191 4.29 11.23 -39.44
C TYR A 191 3.02 10.39 -39.34
N PRO A 192 3.11 9.08 -39.67
CA PRO A 192 1.96 8.18 -39.57
C PRO A 192 1.28 8.23 -38.21
N SER A 193 -0.04 8.24 -38.20
CA SER A 193 -0.84 8.18 -36.96
C SER A 193 -0.88 6.78 -36.33
N GLU A 194 -0.66 5.74 -37.15
CA GLU A 194 -0.59 4.35 -36.68
C GLU A 194 0.81 4.05 -36.16
N SER A 195 0.88 3.35 -35.03
CA SER A 195 2.15 2.94 -34.44
C SER A 195 2.87 1.93 -35.34
N PRO A 196 4.18 2.12 -35.61
CA PRO A 196 4.98 1.14 -36.34
C PRO A 196 5.33 -0.09 -35.50
N VAL A 197 4.99 -0.10 -34.21
CA VAL A 197 5.26 -1.17 -33.26
C VAL A 197 4.03 -1.51 -32.42
N THR A 198 3.89 -2.79 -32.11
CA THR A 198 2.95 -3.32 -31.12
C THR A 198 3.66 -3.57 -29.79
N ASN A 199 2.89 -3.91 -28.75
CA ASN A 199 3.47 -4.33 -27.47
C ASN A 199 4.34 -5.59 -27.62
N ASP A 200 3.92 -6.56 -28.43
CA ASP A 200 4.67 -7.79 -28.68
C ASP A 200 6.01 -7.51 -29.35
N ASP A 201 6.03 -6.57 -30.30
CA ASP A 201 7.28 -6.11 -30.94
C ASP A 201 8.24 -5.50 -29.90
N LEU A 202 7.73 -4.64 -29.00
CA LEU A 202 8.55 -4.03 -27.95
C LEU A 202 9.11 -5.07 -26.98
N MET A 203 8.32 -6.12 -26.65
CA MET A 203 8.74 -7.22 -25.78
C MET A 203 9.85 -8.07 -26.41
N GLU A 204 9.97 -8.12 -27.73
CA GLU A 204 11.05 -8.80 -28.45
C GLU A 204 12.25 -7.89 -28.67
N ILE A 205 12.01 -6.66 -29.15
CA ILE A 205 13.03 -5.69 -29.55
C ILE A 205 13.96 -5.33 -28.40
N TYR A 206 13.40 -4.95 -27.25
CA TYR A 206 14.23 -4.47 -26.13
C TYR A 206 15.20 -5.51 -25.58
N PRO A 207 14.79 -6.76 -25.25
CA PRO A 207 15.73 -7.78 -24.80
C PRO A 207 16.83 -8.07 -25.82
N PHE A 208 16.46 -8.17 -27.11
CA PHE A 208 17.40 -8.39 -28.20
C PHE A 208 18.44 -7.25 -28.26
N ALA A 209 17.98 -6.00 -28.35
CA ALA A 209 18.84 -4.84 -28.41
C ALA A 209 19.76 -4.71 -27.18
N SER A 210 19.23 -5.04 -25.99
CA SER A 210 20.00 -5.00 -24.74
C SER A 210 21.12 -6.04 -24.68
N VAL A 211 20.95 -7.22 -25.28
CA VAL A 211 22.00 -8.24 -25.40
C VAL A 211 23.01 -7.82 -26.43
N LYS A 212 22.56 -7.46 -27.62
CA LYS A 212 23.42 -7.04 -28.75
C LYS A 212 24.32 -5.86 -28.37
N ALA A 213 23.80 -4.87 -27.66
CA ALA A 213 24.56 -3.71 -27.21
C ALA A 213 25.68 -4.06 -26.19
N LYS A 214 25.62 -5.21 -25.52
CA LYS A 214 26.69 -5.69 -24.63
C LYS A 214 27.80 -6.41 -25.40
N GLU A 215 27.47 -6.98 -26.56
CA GLU A 215 28.34 -7.80 -27.38
C GLU A 215 28.97 -7.00 -28.52
N ASP A 216 28.35 -5.90 -28.95
CA ASP A 216 28.73 -5.06 -30.07
C ASP A 216 28.86 -3.58 -29.66
N GLU A 217 30.10 -3.11 -29.52
CA GLU A 217 30.42 -1.72 -29.14
C GLU A 217 29.92 -0.71 -30.20
N ALA A 218 29.97 -1.06 -31.48
CA ALA A 218 29.48 -0.16 -32.54
C ALA A 218 27.96 0.04 -32.47
N TYR A 219 27.24 -1.05 -32.16
CA TYR A 219 25.80 -0.99 -31.94
C TYR A 219 25.45 -0.16 -30.69
N MET A 220 26.23 -0.32 -29.60
CA MET A 220 26.06 0.48 -28.39
C MET A 220 26.30 1.97 -28.64
N GLU A 221 27.31 2.31 -29.47
CA GLU A 221 27.59 3.72 -29.81
C GLU A 221 26.48 4.32 -30.67
N GLU A 222 25.97 3.58 -31.66
CA GLU A 222 24.80 4.01 -32.43
C GLU A 222 23.58 4.26 -31.50
N ALA A 223 23.35 3.39 -30.50
CA ALA A 223 22.27 3.59 -29.56
C ALA A 223 22.48 4.82 -28.67
N ARG A 224 23.71 5.18 -28.34
CA ARG A 224 24.03 6.43 -27.61
C ARG A 224 23.76 7.65 -28.48
N GLU A 225 24.16 7.61 -29.75
CA GLU A 225 23.91 8.70 -30.74
C GLU A 225 22.41 8.91 -30.94
N ILE A 226 21.63 7.84 -31.13
CA ILE A 226 20.18 7.91 -31.30
C ILE A 226 19.53 8.46 -30.00
N THR A 227 20.01 8.02 -28.83
CA THR A 227 19.51 8.54 -27.54
C THR A 227 19.77 10.04 -27.42
N ALA A 228 20.96 10.52 -27.78
CA ALA A 228 21.30 11.93 -27.74
C ALA A 228 20.45 12.77 -28.72
N LYS A 229 20.31 12.32 -29.98
CA LYS A 229 19.45 12.98 -30.97
C LYS A 229 17.99 13.07 -30.52
N PHE A 230 17.48 11.98 -29.96
CA PHE A 230 16.14 11.93 -29.37
C PHE A 230 15.97 12.96 -28.24
N GLN A 231 16.92 12.99 -27.29
CA GLN A 231 16.93 13.94 -26.18
C GLN A 231 17.12 15.40 -26.61
N ASP A 232 17.79 15.63 -27.72
CA ASP A 232 17.93 16.94 -28.35
C ASP A 232 16.68 17.38 -29.14
N GLY A 233 15.64 16.53 -29.20
CA GLY A 233 14.35 16.86 -29.79
C GLY A 233 14.26 16.63 -31.29
N ASP A 234 14.99 15.64 -31.84
CA ASP A 234 14.83 15.22 -33.24
C ASP A 234 13.36 14.86 -33.52
N LYS A 235 12.78 15.49 -34.56
CA LYS A 235 11.34 15.41 -34.86
C LYS A 235 10.87 13.98 -35.14
N GLY A 236 11.67 13.22 -35.90
CA GLY A 236 11.35 11.85 -36.27
C GLY A 236 11.38 10.93 -35.05
N LEU A 237 12.46 11.01 -34.28
CA LEU A 237 12.63 10.20 -33.06
C LEU A 237 11.61 10.58 -31.98
N MET A 238 11.24 11.85 -31.85
CA MET A 238 10.17 12.29 -30.95
C MET A 238 8.80 11.75 -31.38
N ALA A 239 8.48 11.76 -32.67
CA ALA A 239 7.24 11.17 -33.17
C ALA A 239 7.20 9.65 -32.92
N LEU A 240 8.31 8.94 -33.12
CA LEU A 240 8.43 7.52 -32.79
C LEU A 240 8.31 7.25 -31.29
N TRP A 241 8.93 8.09 -30.44
CA TRP A 241 8.81 8.03 -29.01
C TRP A 241 7.35 8.11 -28.54
N HIS A 242 6.55 9.01 -29.08
CA HIS A 242 5.13 9.10 -28.76
C HIS A 242 4.37 7.80 -29.06
N HIS A 243 4.71 7.09 -30.15
CA HIS A 243 4.11 5.78 -30.43
C HIS A 243 4.52 4.73 -29.39
N ILE A 244 5.81 4.65 -29.08
CA ILE A 244 6.34 3.72 -28.06
C ILE A 244 5.69 3.99 -26.70
N MET A 245 5.56 5.26 -26.32
CA MET A 245 4.88 5.67 -25.08
C MET A 245 3.43 5.22 -25.03
N ASN A 246 2.66 5.50 -26.09
CA ASN A 246 1.24 5.16 -26.13
C ASN A 246 1.02 3.64 -26.03
N VAL A 247 1.79 2.85 -26.76
CA VAL A 247 1.71 1.38 -26.72
C VAL A 247 2.09 0.85 -25.34
N SER A 248 3.20 1.32 -24.79
CA SER A 248 3.69 0.86 -23.48
C SER A 248 2.75 1.26 -22.33
N LYS A 249 2.29 2.51 -22.33
CA LYS A 249 1.37 3.03 -21.31
C LYS A 249 0.04 2.27 -21.31
N ALA A 250 -0.47 1.94 -22.49
CA ALA A 250 -1.69 1.15 -22.62
C ALA A 250 -1.54 -0.26 -22.00
N ASP A 251 -0.41 -0.93 -22.25
CA ASP A 251 -0.15 -2.26 -21.68
C ASP A 251 0.10 -2.21 -20.18
N ILE A 252 0.93 -1.28 -19.71
CA ILE A 252 1.18 -1.07 -18.27
C ILE A 252 -0.14 -0.83 -17.54
N LYS A 253 -0.99 0.05 -18.10
CA LYS A 253 -2.30 0.36 -17.53
C LYS A 253 -3.20 -0.89 -17.48
N ARG A 254 -3.23 -1.70 -18.54
CA ARG A 254 -4.01 -2.94 -18.59
C ARG A 254 -3.64 -3.90 -17.44
N ILE A 255 -2.34 -4.04 -17.16
CA ILE A 255 -1.87 -4.92 -16.09
C ILE A 255 -2.17 -4.32 -14.71
N TYR A 256 -2.03 -3.01 -14.53
CA TYR A 256 -2.40 -2.35 -13.28
C TYR A 256 -3.91 -2.33 -13.03
N ASP A 257 -4.73 -2.16 -14.09
CA ASP A 257 -6.20 -2.32 -13.99
C ASP A 257 -6.56 -3.74 -13.53
N ARG A 258 -5.89 -4.78 -14.08
CA ARG A 258 -6.06 -6.18 -13.63
C ARG A 258 -5.70 -6.35 -12.15
N LEU A 259 -4.67 -5.67 -11.66
CA LEU A 259 -4.27 -5.65 -10.24
C LEU A 259 -5.19 -4.78 -9.36
N ASN A 260 -6.19 -4.13 -9.91
CA ASN A 260 -6.99 -3.12 -9.20
C ASN A 260 -6.09 -2.04 -8.55
N THR A 261 -5.08 -1.58 -9.31
CA THR A 261 -4.15 -0.51 -8.94
C THR A 261 -4.41 0.70 -9.83
N THR A 262 -4.57 1.88 -9.23
CA THR A 262 -5.05 3.07 -9.92
C THR A 262 -4.13 4.26 -9.68
N PHE A 263 -3.98 5.09 -10.72
CA PHE A 263 -3.16 6.30 -10.68
C PHE A 263 -3.96 7.49 -11.22
N GLU A 264 -3.86 8.62 -10.56
CA GLU A 264 -4.42 9.90 -10.98
C GLU A 264 -3.48 10.62 -11.94
N VAL A 265 -2.17 10.36 -11.82
CA VAL A 265 -1.10 10.98 -12.60
C VAL A 265 -0.33 9.87 -13.33
N TRP A 266 0.08 10.16 -14.56
CA TRP A 266 0.84 9.27 -15.42
C TRP A 266 1.95 10.07 -16.10
N GLU A 267 2.86 10.59 -15.31
CA GLU A 267 4.03 11.32 -15.75
C GLU A 267 5.23 10.40 -15.91
N GLY A 268 6.30 10.92 -16.43
CA GLY A 268 7.56 10.21 -16.60
C GLY A 268 8.76 11.12 -16.35
N GLU A 269 9.94 10.56 -16.47
CA GLU A 269 11.21 11.29 -16.39
C GLU A 269 11.24 12.47 -17.41
N SER A 270 10.58 12.31 -18.58
CA SER A 270 10.49 13.34 -19.62
C SER A 270 9.72 14.58 -19.16
N ASP A 271 8.68 14.42 -18.36
CA ASP A 271 7.84 15.52 -17.90
C ASP A 271 8.60 16.42 -16.92
N GLY A 272 9.42 15.85 -16.04
CA GLY A 272 10.29 16.60 -15.12
C GLY A 272 11.39 17.41 -15.83
N ASN A 273 11.86 16.95 -16.99
CA ASN A 273 12.98 17.59 -17.71
C ASN A 273 12.70 19.05 -18.09
N GLN A 274 11.44 19.40 -18.41
CA GLN A 274 11.09 20.78 -18.76
C GLN A 274 11.33 21.78 -17.61
N TYR A 275 11.34 21.30 -16.37
CA TYR A 275 11.55 22.13 -15.18
C TYR A 275 13.02 22.27 -14.77
N ILE A 276 13.93 21.45 -15.33
CA ILE A 276 15.35 21.48 -14.97
C ILE A 276 15.98 22.87 -15.15
N PRO A 277 15.79 23.60 -16.28
CA PRO A 277 16.40 24.91 -16.44
C PRO A 277 15.94 25.92 -15.37
N GLU A 278 14.63 26.04 -15.14
CA GLU A 278 14.06 26.93 -14.11
C GLU A 278 14.57 26.57 -12.72
N MET A 279 14.60 25.27 -12.39
CA MET A 279 15.10 24.79 -11.12
C MET A 279 16.60 25.08 -10.92
N LEU A 280 17.42 24.89 -11.95
CA LEU A 280 18.85 25.19 -11.86
C LEU A 280 19.12 26.68 -11.64
N GLU A 281 18.41 27.57 -12.34
CA GLU A 281 18.47 29.03 -12.11
C GLU A 281 18.09 29.38 -10.67
N TYR A 282 17.04 28.74 -10.13
CA TYR A 282 16.64 28.90 -8.75
C TYR A 282 17.71 28.47 -7.76
N LEU A 283 18.31 27.28 -7.96
CA LEU A 283 19.37 26.74 -7.10
C LEU A 283 20.63 27.62 -7.12
N GLU A 284 21.01 28.14 -8.29
CA GLU A 284 22.12 29.09 -8.46
C GLU A 284 21.83 30.41 -7.71
N SER A 285 20.60 30.92 -7.79
CA SER A 285 20.17 32.13 -7.09
C SER A 285 20.25 32.01 -5.56
N LYS A 286 20.14 30.79 -5.05
CA LYS A 286 20.32 30.45 -3.61
C LYS A 286 21.77 30.23 -3.21
N ASN A 287 22.75 30.31 -4.14
CA ASN A 287 24.17 30.02 -3.94
C ASN A 287 24.44 28.60 -3.39
N LEU A 288 23.64 27.62 -3.82
CA LEU A 288 23.74 26.23 -3.38
C LEU A 288 24.52 25.34 -4.37
N VAL A 289 24.76 25.84 -5.58
CA VAL A 289 25.43 25.11 -6.64
C VAL A 289 26.93 25.38 -6.57
N GLU A 290 27.73 24.32 -6.49
CA GLU A 290 29.19 24.36 -6.46
C GLU A 290 29.78 23.66 -7.69
N GLU A 291 30.93 24.13 -8.16
CA GLU A 291 31.70 23.45 -9.22
C GLU A 291 32.69 22.44 -8.59
N SER A 292 32.63 21.19 -9.03
CA SER A 292 33.55 20.14 -8.62
C SER A 292 33.96 19.29 -9.83
N GLN A 293 35.24 19.27 -10.14
CA GLN A 293 35.85 18.47 -11.23
C GLN A 293 35.12 18.66 -12.60
N GLY A 294 34.67 19.87 -12.87
CA GLY A 294 33.93 20.22 -14.09
C GLY A 294 32.44 19.82 -14.07
N ALA A 295 31.94 19.31 -12.97
CA ALA A 295 30.53 19.03 -12.72
C ALA A 295 29.91 20.09 -11.79
N ARG A 296 28.59 20.23 -11.81
CA ARG A 296 27.83 21.06 -10.85
C ARG A 296 27.18 20.16 -9.81
N ILE A 297 27.35 20.49 -8.54
CA ILE A 297 26.90 19.67 -7.41
C ILE A 297 26.17 20.52 -6.35
N ILE A 298 25.42 19.87 -5.47
CA ILE A 298 24.94 20.43 -4.21
C ILE A 298 25.55 19.60 -3.07
N GLU A 299 26.22 20.26 -2.11
CA GLU A 299 26.67 19.61 -0.89
C GLU A 299 25.46 19.32 0.01
N VAL A 300 25.27 18.04 0.34
CA VAL A 300 24.13 17.55 1.13
C VAL A 300 24.56 16.84 2.42
N LYS A 301 25.85 16.79 2.69
CA LYS A 301 26.38 16.20 3.92
C LYS A 301 25.95 17.01 5.15
N GLU A 302 25.62 16.31 6.24
CA GLU A 302 25.29 16.88 7.54
C GLU A 302 26.35 16.53 8.59
N GLU A 303 26.48 17.37 9.64
CA GLU A 303 27.51 17.20 10.68
C GLU A 303 27.39 15.89 11.48
N ASN A 304 26.17 15.35 11.59
CA ASN A 304 25.85 14.18 12.39
C ASN A 304 25.69 12.89 11.56
N ASP A 305 26.12 12.88 10.30
CA ASP A 305 26.06 11.68 9.46
C ASP A 305 26.88 10.54 10.05
N ASP A 306 26.30 9.37 10.17
CA ASP A 306 26.95 8.15 10.62
C ASP A 306 27.55 7.33 9.46
N HIS A 307 27.34 7.78 8.23
CA HIS A 307 27.88 7.21 6.99
C HIS A 307 28.28 8.31 6.01
N GLU A 308 28.98 7.93 4.94
CA GLU A 308 29.38 8.87 3.89
C GLU A 308 28.22 9.18 2.97
N VAL A 309 27.82 10.46 2.89
CA VAL A 309 26.81 10.96 1.96
C VAL A 309 27.52 11.86 0.95
N PRO A 310 27.72 11.38 -0.30
CA PRO A 310 28.33 12.18 -1.37
C PRO A 310 27.45 13.39 -1.73
N PRO A 311 28.03 14.46 -2.31
CA PRO A 311 27.27 15.55 -2.85
C PRO A 311 26.28 15.08 -3.91
N LEU A 312 25.13 15.75 -4.02
CA LEU A 312 24.17 15.50 -5.10
C LEU A 312 24.73 16.05 -6.41
N LEU A 313 24.82 15.21 -7.44
CA LEU A 313 25.28 15.59 -8.75
C LEU A 313 24.15 16.23 -9.55
N LEU A 314 24.27 17.50 -9.93
CA LEU A 314 23.27 18.20 -10.74
C LEU A 314 23.56 18.06 -12.23
N VAL A 315 24.76 18.48 -12.65
CA VAL A 315 25.15 18.47 -14.06
C VAL A 315 26.52 17.82 -14.18
N LYS A 316 26.60 16.82 -15.02
CA LYS A 316 27.85 16.09 -15.29
C LYS A 316 28.83 16.99 -16.03
N SER A 317 30.11 16.64 -16.05
CA SER A 317 31.17 17.38 -16.75
C SER A 317 30.96 17.51 -18.28
N ASN A 318 30.13 16.66 -18.86
CA ASN A 318 29.73 16.74 -20.27
C ASN A 318 28.48 17.63 -20.52
N GLY A 319 27.96 18.31 -19.51
CA GLY A 319 26.80 19.19 -19.57
C GLY A 319 25.44 18.53 -19.43
N SER A 320 25.35 17.19 -19.36
CA SER A 320 24.07 16.51 -19.20
C SER A 320 23.60 16.49 -17.73
N ALA A 321 22.29 16.55 -17.52
CA ALA A 321 21.67 16.35 -16.22
C ALA A 321 21.93 14.92 -15.69
N SER A 322 21.94 14.78 -14.39
CA SER A 322 22.02 13.47 -13.71
C SER A 322 20.62 12.91 -13.45
N TYR A 323 20.53 11.68 -12.95
CA TYR A 323 19.26 11.11 -12.48
C TYR A 323 18.76 11.85 -11.22
N GLU A 324 19.68 12.24 -10.34
CA GLU A 324 19.37 13.00 -9.14
C GLU A 324 18.71 14.34 -9.49
N THR A 325 19.12 14.95 -10.58
CA THR A 325 18.55 16.21 -11.07
C THR A 325 17.14 16.02 -11.60
N THR A 326 16.88 14.93 -12.32
CA THR A 326 15.54 14.60 -12.80
C THR A 326 14.58 14.38 -11.64
N ASP A 327 15.00 13.60 -10.62
CA ASP A 327 14.15 13.35 -9.44
C ASP A 327 13.91 14.64 -8.62
N LEU A 328 14.92 15.51 -8.51
CA LEU A 328 14.75 16.80 -7.86
C LEU A 328 13.79 17.72 -8.65
N ALA A 329 13.85 17.67 -9.98
CA ALA A 329 12.93 18.40 -10.86
C ALA A 329 11.48 17.86 -10.76
N CYS A 330 11.31 16.56 -10.58
CA CYS A 330 10.00 15.96 -10.29
C CYS A 330 9.43 16.44 -8.93
N ILE A 331 10.27 16.61 -7.90
CA ILE A 331 9.83 17.22 -6.65
C ILE A 331 9.41 18.68 -6.87
N TRP A 332 10.22 19.45 -7.63
CA TRP A 332 9.89 20.82 -8.01
C TRP A 332 8.53 20.93 -8.68
N GLU A 333 8.28 20.10 -9.69
CA GLU A 333 7.02 20.00 -10.41
C GLU A 333 5.84 19.66 -9.49
N ARG A 334 5.99 18.62 -8.66
CA ARG A 334 4.96 18.18 -7.72
C ARG A 334 4.58 19.26 -6.72
N MET A 335 5.56 20.00 -6.21
CA MET A 335 5.31 21.16 -5.33
C MET A 335 4.60 22.29 -6.07
N LYS A 336 4.97 22.54 -7.32
CA LYS A 336 4.38 23.60 -8.16
C LYS A 336 2.94 23.28 -8.56
N LEU A 337 2.63 22.05 -8.94
CA LEU A 337 1.33 21.65 -9.48
C LEU A 337 0.34 21.21 -8.40
N PHE A 338 0.79 20.48 -7.39
CA PHE A 338 -0.07 19.82 -6.41
C PHE A 338 0.10 20.34 -4.99
N ASN A 339 1.27 20.94 -4.67
CA ASN A 339 1.62 21.46 -3.37
C ASN A 339 1.27 20.51 -2.21
N PRO A 340 1.77 19.24 -2.23
CA PRO A 340 1.44 18.24 -1.24
C PRO A 340 2.05 18.54 0.13
N ASP A 341 1.41 18.06 1.20
CA ASP A 341 1.94 18.07 2.56
C ASP A 341 2.95 16.95 2.79
N GLU A 342 2.78 15.83 2.08
CA GLU A 342 3.71 14.69 2.13
C GLU A 342 3.92 14.11 0.72
N ILE A 343 5.15 13.66 0.43
CA ILE A 343 5.46 12.91 -0.79
C ILE A 343 6.10 11.58 -0.36
N TRP A 344 5.49 10.47 -0.78
CA TRP A 344 5.93 9.12 -0.45
C TRP A 344 6.48 8.41 -1.68
N TYR A 345 7.74 7.94 -1.60
CA TYR A 345 8.42 7.20 -2.66
C TYR A 345 8.53 5.73 -2.30
N LEU A 346 7.83 4.88 -3.03
CA LEU A 346 7.82 3.43 -2.83
C LEU A 346 8.68 2.74 -3.87
N THR A 347 9.93 2.52 -3.56
CA THR A 347 10.90 1.93 -4.47
C THR A 347 11.85 0.95 -3.75
N ASP A 348 12.77 0.34 -4.52
CA ASP A 348 13.70 -0.66 -4.04
C ASP A 348 14.66 -0.09 -2.97
N ALA A 349 14.92 -0.86 -1.93
CA ALA A 349 15.79 -0.47 -0.82
C ALA A 349 17.22 -0.04 -1.25
N ARG A 350 17.68 -0.48 -2.41
CA ARG A 350 18.98 -0.09 -2.99
C ARG A 350 19.05 1.39 -3.37
N GLN A 351 17.92 2.06 -3.47
CA GLN A 351 17.81 3.48 -3.81
C GLN A 351 17.90 4.42 -2.58
N ALA A 352 18.13 3.88 -1.38
CA ALA A 352 18.07 4.65 -0.14
C ALA A 352 19.02 5.88 -0.14
N LEU A 353 20.29 5.70 -0.50
CA LEU A 353 21.27 6.79 -0.55
C LEU A 353 20.89 7.86 -1.59
N HIS A 354 20.41 7.43 -2.75
CA HIS A 354 19.94 8.33 -3.80
C HIS A 354 18.80 9.24 -3.30
N PHE A 355 17.76 8.67 -2.72
CA PHE A 355 16.66 9.48 -2.19
C PHE A 355 17.07 10.32 -0.96
N GLU A 356 18.00 9.85 -0.15
CA GLU A 356 18.56 10.67 0.92
C GLU A 356 19.21 11.94 0.36
N GLN A 357 20.04 11.83 -0.68
CA GLN A 357 20.66 12.98 -1.34
C GLN A 357 19.62 13.93 -1.95
N VAL A 358 18.63 13.39 -2.67
CA VAL A 358 17.57 14.18 -3.32
C VAL A 358 16.71 14.91 -2.29
N PHE A 359 16.31 14.24 -1.21
CA PHE A 359 15.48 14.84 -0.16
C PHE A 359 16.21 15.94 0.59
N ARG A 360 17.48 15.72 0.95
CA ARG A 360 18.31 16.74 1.59
C ARG A 360 18.51 17.97 0.69
N ALA A 361 18.74 17.75 -0.61
CA ALA A 361 18.84 18.84 -1.57
C ALA A 361 17.53 19.62 -1.68
N ALA A 362 16.39 18.94 -1.75
CA ALA A 362 15.08 19.57 -1.82
C ALA A 362 14.74 20.41 -0.58
N GLN A 363 15.09 19.90 0.62
CA GLN A 363 14.90 20.61 1.88
C GLN A 363 15.85 21.79 2.02
N LYS A 364 17.16 21.59 1.80
CA LYS A 364 18.20 22.62 1.88
C LYS A 364 17.94 23.79 0.92
N SER A 365 17.42 23.49 -0.26
CA SER A 365 17.10 24.49 -1.27
C SER A 365 15.73 25.17 -1.10
N GLU A 366 14.93 24.76 -0.13
CA GLU A 366 13.56 25.25 0.07
C GLU A 366 12.65 24.98 -1.15
N ILE A 367 12.96 23.96 -1.96
CA ILE A 367 12.06 23.44 -3.01
C ILE A 367 10.79 22.91 -2.37
N VAL A 368 10.92 22.26 -1.23
CA VAL A 368 9.80 21.86 -0.37
C VAL A 368 9.69 22.82 0.82
N LYS A 369 8.50 22.94 1.38
CA LYS A 369 8.25 23.74 2.59
C LYS A 369 8.88 23.04 3.80
N GLU A 370 9.15 23.79 4.86
CA GLU A 370 9.72 23.24 6.11
C GLU A 370 8.88 22.11 6.72
N ASP A 371 7.56 22.18 6.58
CA ASP A 371 6.60 21.20 7.09
C ASP A 371 6.25 20.09 6.06
N THR A 372 6.72 20.18 4.84
CA THR A 372 6.51 19.13 3.82
C THR A 372 7.37 17.92 4.13
N LYS A 373 6.74 16.76 4.29
CA LYS A 373 7.41 15.50 4.59
C LYS A 373 7.75 14.72 3.32
N LEU A 374 9.04 14.48 3.09
CA LEU A 374 9.52 13.55 2.07
C LEU A 374 9.83 12.21 2.75
N GLU A 375 9.28 11.12 2.25
CA GLU A 375 9.41 9.80 2.89
C GLU A 375 9.77 8.72 1.88
N PHE A 376 10.92 8.07 2.11
CA PHE A 376 11.34 6.89 1.37
C PHE A 376 10.78 5.64 2.03
N ILE A 377 10.04 4.82 1.26
CA ILE A 377 9.34 3.64 1.74
C ILE A 377 9.87 2.41 0.99
N PRO A 378 10.99 1.84 1.44
CA PRO A 378 11.57 0.66 0.83
C PRO A 378 10.76 -0.60 1.15
N PHE A 379 10.97 -1.64 0.34
CA PHE A 379 10.37 -2.96 0.53
C PHE A 379 11.36 -4.08 0.18
N GLY A 380 11.14 -5.26 0.76
CA GLY A 380 11.91 -6.47 0.48
C GLY A 380 11.52 -7.13 -0.85
N THR A 381 12.07 -8.30 -1.14
CA THR A 381 11.87 -9.03 -2.40
C THR A 381 10.83 -10.14 -2.30
N MET A 382 10.16 -10.43 -3.41
CA MET A 382 9.34 -11.62 -3.58
C MET A 382 10.10 -12.66 -4.39
N ASN A 383 10.19 -13.87 -3.85
CA ASN A 383 10.86 -15.02 -4.46
C ASN A 383 9.86 -16.14 -4.81
N GLY A 384 10.27 -17.08 -5.64
CA GLY A 384 9.51 -18.31 -5.89
C GLY A 384 9.48 -19.24 -4.66
N ALA A 385 8.68 -20.30 -4.74
CA ALA A 385 8.54 -21.28 -3.65
C ALA A 385 9.87 -21.93 -3.22
N ASP A 386 10.86 -21.95 -4.11
CA ASP A 386 12.21 -22.46 -3.87
C ASP A 386 13.16 -21.43 -3.23
N GLY A 387 12.67 -20.24 -2.89
CA GLY A 387 13.45 -19.15 -2.32
C GLY A 387 14.34 -18.40 -3.30
N LYS A 388 14.20 -18.67 -4.61
CA LYS A 388 14.96 -17.98 -5.66
C LYS A 388 14.09 -16.96 -6.39
N PRO A 389 14.70 -15.94 -7.02
CA PRO A 389 13.95 -15.00 -7.86
C PRO A 389 13.15 -15.74 -8.94
N PHE A 390 11.94 -15.28 -9.20
CA PHE A 390 11.11 -15.84 -10.27
C PHE A 390 11.79 -15.72 -11.62
N LYS A 391 11.85 -16.85 -12.33
CA LYS A 391 12.44 -16.94 -13.67
C LYS A 391 11.48 -17.66 -14.62
N THR A 392 11.52 -17.27 -15.89
CA THR A 392 10.91 -18.06 -16.97
C THR A 392 11.67 -19.39 -17.15
N ARG A 393 11.06 -20.35 -17.87
CA ARG A 393 11.71 -21.63 -18.20
C ARG A 393 13.04 -21.43 -18.94
N ASP A 394 13.16 -20.35 -19.71
CA ASP A 394 14.34 -19.99 -20.49
C ASP A 394 15.35 -19.13 -19.70
N GLY A 395 15.14 -18.95 -18.38
CA GLY A 395 16.07 -18.25 -17.49
C GLY A 395 15.88 -16.74 -17.37
N GLY A 396 14.91 -16.14 -18.09
CA GLY A 396 14.56 -14.71 -18.00
C GLY A 396 13.77 -14.36 -16.73
N VAL A 397 13.58 -13.08 -16.47
CA VAL A 397 12.73 -12.60 -15.37
C VAL A 397 11.25 -12.85 -15.73
N MET A 398 10.48 -13.43 -14.81
CA MET A 398 9.05 -13.66 -15.02
C MET A 398 8.27 -12.35 -15.10
N THR A 399 7.37 -12.24 -16.08
CA THR A 399 6.46 -11.09 -16.16
C THR A 399 5.41 -11.15 -15.06
N LEU A 400 4.90 -9.99 -14.67
CA LEU A 400 3.84 -9.88 -13.69
C LEU A 400 2.55 -10.55 -14.16
N GLU A 401 2.23 -10.44 -15.45
CA GLU A 401 1.09 -11.11 -16.07
C GLU A 401 1.21 -12.64 -15.96
N ALA A 402 2.37 -13.21 -16.28
CA ALA A 402 2.60 -14.66 -16.15
C ALA A 402 2.45 -15.15 -14.70
N LEU A 403 2.84 -14.34 -13.70
CA LEU A 403 2.62 -14.67 -12.29
C LEU A 403 1.13 -14.73 -11.95
N LEU A 404 0.35 -13.74 -12.41
CA LEU A 404 -1.10 -13.69 -12.20
C LEU A 404 -1.79 -14.87 -12.89
N ASP A 405 -1.35 -15.25 -14.08
CA ASP A 405 -1.90 -16.39 -14.81
C ASP A 405 -1.60 -17.73 -14.11
N LEU A 406 -0.41 -17.88 -13.54
CA LEU A 406 -0.08 -19.05 -12.70
C LEU A 406 -1.02 -19.14 -11.48
N ALA A 407 -1.26 -18.03 -10.81
CA ALA A 407 -2.19 -17.99 -9.68
C ALA A 407 -3.63 -18.27 -10.14
N LYS A 408 -4.05 -17.73 -11.30
CA LYS A 408 -5.38 -17.94 -11.89
C LYS A 408 -5.66 -19.41 -12.15
N VAL A 409 -4.69 -20.16 -12.73
CA VAL A 409 -4.82 -21.59 -12.99
C VAL A 409 -5.07 -22.38 -11.70
N GLU A 410 -4.42 -22.03 -10.60
CA GLU A 410 -4.63 -22.70 -9.32
C GLU A 410 -5.96 -22.31 -8.66
N CYS A 411 -6.33 -21.02 -8.72
CA CYS A 411 -7.60 -20.51 -8.17
C CYS A 411 -8.82 -21.06 -8.91
N GLU A 412 -8.74 -21.21 -10.23
CA GLU A 412 -9.83 -21.72 -11.06
C GLU A 412 -10.29 -23.12 -10.63
N LYS A 413 -9.37 -23.96 -10.14
CA LYS A 413 -9.68 -25.30 -9.62
C LYS A 413 -10.59 -25.27 -8.39
N LYS A 414 -10.72 -24.11 -7.71
CA LYS A 414 -11.49 -23.94 -6.47
C LYS A 414 -12.88 -23.32 -6.71
N ILE A 415 -13.15 -22.84 -7.91
CA ILE A 415 -14.44 -22.23 -8.27
C ILE A 415 -15.49 -23.31 -8.48
N LEU A 416 -16.73 -23.03 -8.04
CA LEU A 416 -17.85 -23.97 -8.15
C LEU A 416 -18.07 -24.42 -9.60
N PRO A 417 -18.32 -25.73 -9.83
CA PRO A 417 -18.44 -26.30 -11.19
C PRO A 417 -19.60 -25.73 -12.02
N ASN A 418 -20.63 -25.20 -11.39
CA ASN A 418 -21.79 -24.61 -12.05
C ASN A 418 -21.55 -23.18 -12.57
N ILE A 419 -20.41 -22.57 -12.26
CA ILE A 419 -19.97 -21.30 -12.82
C ILE A 419 -19.12 -21.60 -14.05
N THR A 420 -19.49 -21.05 -15.20
CA THR A 420 -18.86 -21.37 -16.50
C THR A 420 -18.67 -20.13 -17.37
N GLY A 421 -17.92 -20.25 -18.45
CA GLY A 421 -17.69 -19.19 -19.43
C GLY A 421 -16.98 -17.96 -18.86
N GLU A 422 -17.28 -16.79 -19.40
CA GLU A 422 -16.65 -15.51 -19.03
C GLU A 422 -16.82 -15.18 -17.54
N GLU A 423 -17.92 -15.57 -16.93
CA GLU A 423 -18.12 -15.37 -15.49
C GLU A 423 -17.08 -16.15 -14.66
N ARG A 424 -16.80 -17.40 -15.04
CA ARG A 424 -15.79 -18.22 -14.38
C ARG A 424 -14.40 -17.59 -14.51
N GLU A 425 -14.08 -17.15 -15.71
CA GLU A 425 -12.79 -16.50 -15.99
C GLU A 425 -12.60 -15.23 -15.17
N SER A 426 -13.62 -14.37 -15.12
CA SER A 426 -13.61 -13.14 -14.33
C SER A 426 -13.45 -13.41 -12.82
N ILE A 427 -14.17 -14.40 -12.29
CA ILE A 427 -14.04 -14.79 -10.88
C ILE A 427 -12.66 -15.37 -10.60
N ALA A 428 -12.15 -16.26 -11.48
CA ALA A 428 -10.81 -16.84 -11.33
C ALA A 428 -9.72 -15.77 -11.28
N ASP A 429 -9.86 -14.75 -12.12
CA ASP A 429 -8.91 -13.63 -12.15
C ASP A 429 -8.95 -12.81 -10.85
N LYS A 430 -10.12 -12.42 -10.37
CA LYS A 430 -10.29 -11.70 -9.10
C LYS A 430 -9.75 -12.49 -7.91
N VAL A 431 -9.98 -13.80 -7.88
CA VAL A 431 -9.48 -14.69 -6.81
C VAL A 431 -7.96 -14.84 -6.90
N ALA A 432 -7.40 -14.91 -8.10
CA ALA A 432 -5.95 -14.95 -8.32
C ALA A 432 -5.28 -13.65 -7.85
N VAL A 433 -5.84 -12.51 -8.24
CA VAL A 433 -5.37 -11.19 -7.77
C VAL A 433 -5.41 -11.11 -6.25
N ALA A 434 -6.50 -11.56 -5.62
CA ALA A 434 -6.60 -11.60 -4.16
C ALA A 434 -5.53 -12.51 -3.53
N ALA A 435 -5.25 -13.68 -4.12
CA ALA A 435 -4.21 -14.59 -3.64
C ALA A 435 -2.83 -13.93 -3.67
N VAL A 436 -2.48 -13.27 -4.78
CA VAL A 436 -1.19 -12.59 -4.95
C VAL A 436 -1.08 -11.37 -4.03
N LYS A 437 -2.09 -10.48 -4.04
CA LYS A 437 -2.06 -9.25 -3.23
C LYS A 437 -2.01 -9.54 -1.74
N TYR A 438 -2.82 -10.45 -1.25
CA TYR A 438 -2.84 -10.78 0.17
C TYR A 438 -1.55 -11.46 0.63
N ALA A 439 -0.99 -12.37 -0.18
CA ALA A 439 0.29 -13.01 0.11
C ALA A 439 1.44 -11.99 0.24
N ASP A 440 1.40 -10.93 -0.57
CA ASP A 440 2.39 -9.85 -0.56
C ASP A 440 2.23 -8.90 0.65
N LEU A 441 1.00 -8.67 1.12
CA LEU A 441 0.71 -7.71 2.19
C LEU A 441 0.76 -8.31 3.60
N ILE A 442 0.76 -9.64 3.74
CA ILE A 442 0.85 -10.34 5.04
C ILE A 442 2.21 -10.19 5.73
N PRO A 443 3.36 -10.34 5.05
CA PRO A 443 4.63 -10.08 5.68
C PRO A 443 4.86 -8.57 5.88
N TYR A 444 5.66 -8.24 6.89
CA TYR A 444 6.12 -6.86 7.04
C TYR A 444 6.87 -6.42 5.76
N ARG A 445 6.61 -5.20 5.29
CA ARG A 445 7.08 -4.74 3.97
C ARG A 445 8.57 -4.89 3.68
N LEU A 446 9.43 -4.82 4.70
CA LEU A 446 10.88 -5.00 4.55
C LEU A 446 11.32 -6.48 4.52
N THR A 447 10.40 -7.41 4.78
CA THR A 447 10.72 -8.83 4.81
C THR A 447 10.66 -9.41 3.41
N ASP A 448 11.69 -10.16 3.03
CA ASP A 448 11.65 -11.01 1.84
C ASP A 448 10.71 -12.20 2.09
N TYR A 449 9.96 -12.59 1.09
CA TYR A 449 9.06 -13.74 1.22
C TYR A 449 9.02 -14.62 -0.03
N ASN A 450 8.54 -15.85 0.15
CA ASN A 450 8.40 -16.80 -0.94
C ASN A 450 6.92 -16.95 -1.30
N PHE A 451 6.59 -16.74 -2.57
CA PHE A 451 5.25 -16.95 -3.11
C PHE A 451 5.13 -18.35 -3.74
N ASP A 452 4.17 -19.12 -3.25
CA ASP A 452 3.78 -20.42 -3.78
C ASP A 452 2.34 -20.33 -4.29
N PRO A 453 2.09 -20.37 -5.61
CA PRO A 453 0.76 -20.26 -6.18
C PRO A 453 -0.24 -21.30 -5.65
N VAL A 454 0.21 -22.53 -5.37
CA VAL A 454 -0.66 -23.59 -4.84
C VAL A 454 -1.09 -23.28 -3.41
N LYS A 455 -0.13 -22.92 -2.56
CA LYS A 455 -0.38 -22.59 -1.15
C LYS A 455 -1.28 -21.37 -0.98
N PHE A 456 -0.99 -20.28 -1.72
CA PHE A 456 -1.72 -19.03 -1.56
C PHE A 456 -3.07 -18.99 -2.28
N SER A 457 -3.35 -20.00 -3.15
CA SER A 457 -4.67 -20.23 -3.74
C SER A 457 -5.59 -21.11 -2.89
N ASP A 458 -5.19 -21.53 -1.71
CA ASP A 458 -6.01 -22.39 -0.84
C ASP A 458 -7.18 -21.59 -0.22
N LEU A 459 -8.31 -22.28 -0.04
CA LEU A 459 -9.50 -21.77 0.67
C LEU A 459 -9.40 -21.90 2.20
N GLN A 460 -8.22 -22.22 2.71
CA GLN A 460 -7.93 -22.36 4.13
C GLN A 460 -6.64 -21.60 4.51
N GLY A 461 -6.56 -21.19 5.76
CA GLY A 461 -5.39 -20.48 6.28
C GLY A 461 -5.35 -18.99 5.87
N LYS A 462 -4.16 -18.39 5.96
CA LYS A 462 -3.93 -16.96 5.67
C LYS A 462 -3.78 -16.72 4.17
N THR A 463 -4.89 -16.75 3.44
CA THR A 463 -4.93 -16.57 1.99
C THR A 463 -6.03 -15.61 1.55
N GLY A 464 -5.82 -14.91 0.43
CA GLY A 464 -6.85 -14.06 -0.17
C GLY A 464 -8.13 -14.84 -0.50
N PRO A 465 -8.05 -16.01 -1.16
CA PRO A 465 -9.22 -16.83 -1.46
C PRO A 465 -10.05 -17.24 -0.22
N TYR A 466 -9.40 -17.54 0.91
CA TYR A 466 -10.09 -17.80 2.18
C TYR A 466 -10.93 -16.60 2.65
N LEU A 467 -10.36 -15.41 2.57
CA LEU A 467 -11.05 -14.17 2.97
C LEU A 467 -12.23 -13.87 2.05
N LEU A 468 -12.04 -14.02 0.73
CA LEU A 468 -13.11 -13.85 -0.26
C LEU A 468 -14.25 -14.84 -0.03
N TYR A 469 -13.94 -16.13 0.08
CA TYR A 469 -14.93 -17.17 0.33
C TYR A 469 -15.74 -16.89 1.61
N SER A 470 -15.08 -16.51 2.69
CA SER A 470 -15.74 -16.19 3.96
C SER A 470 -16.64 -14.96 3.84
N THR A 471 -16.18 -13.91 3.15
CA THR A 471 -16.96 -12.68 2.92
C THR A 471 -18.19 -12.93 2.03
N ILE A 472 -18.05 -13.73 0.97
CA ILE A 472 -19.16 -14.13 0.10
C ILE A 472 -20.18 -14.97 0.88
N ARG A 473 -19.73 -15.84 1.77
CA ARG A 473 -20.61 -16.63 2.64
C ARG A 473 -21.44 -15.75 3.57
N MET A 474 -20.86 -14.71 4.17
CA MET A 474 -21.59 -13.70 4.94
C MET A 474 -22.66 -13.01 4.08
N LYS A 475 -22.31 -12.56 2.88
CA LYS A 475 -23.23 -11.97 1.89
C LYS A 475 -24.41 -12.90 1.60
N SER A 476 -24.10 -14.17 1.34
CA SER A 476 -25.13 -15.19 1.04
C SER A 476 -26.06 -15.44 2.21
N LEU A 477 -25.54 -15.43 3.46
CA LEU A 477 -26.35 -15.56 4.67
C LEU A 477 -27.32 -14.40 4.83
N LEU A 478 -26.84 -13.16 4.70
CA LEU A 478 -27.65 -11.94 4.79
C LEU A 478 -28.74 -11.91 3.73
N LYS A 479 -28.38 -12.23 2.47
CA LYS A 479 -29.35 -12.32 1.38
C LYS A 479 -30.47 -13.34 1.65
N LYS A 480 -30.12 -14.52 2.17
CA LYS A 480 -31.12 -15.54 2.55
C LYS A 480 -32.03 -15.07 3.70
N ALA A 481 -31.51 -14.31 4.65
CA ALA A 481 -32.30 -13.72 5.72
C ALA A 481 -33.32 -12.70 5.16
N GLU A 482 -32.89 -11.85 4.21
CA GLU A 482 -33.76 -10.91 3.52
C GLU A 482 -34.84 -11.61 2.69
N GLU A 483 -34.48 -12.64 1.93
CA GLU A 483 -35.43 -13.47 1.15
C GLU A 483 -36.45 -14.17 2.05
N ALA A 484 -36.03 -14.61 3.23
CA ALA A 484 -36.89 -15.18 4.27
C ALA A 484 -37.71 -14.14 5.06
N LYS A 485 -37.50 -12.84 4.76
CA LYS A 485 -38.14 -11.71 5.44
C LYS A 485 -37.91 -11.72 6.95
N ILE A 486 -36.72 -12.12 7.38
CA ILE A 486 -36.27 -12.01 8.75
C ILE A 486 -35.85 -10.55 8.97
N ASP A 487 -36.55 -9.86 9.86
CA ASP A 487 -36.19 -8.49 10.25
C ASP A 487 -35.03 -8.53 11.25
N PHE A 488 -34.03 -7.66 11.06
CA PHE A 488 -32.91 -7.50 11.97
C PHE A 488 -32.41 -6.05 11.96
N LYS A 489 -32.61 -5.37 13.08
CA LYS A 489 -32.32 -3.93 13.19
C LYS A 489 -31.24 -3.64 14.20
N ASP A 490 -31.32 -4.26 15.37
CA ASP A 490 -30.47 -3.94 16.50
C ASP A 490 -29.75 -5.17 17.06
N TYR A 491 -28.52 -4.96 17.49
CA TYR A 491 -27.78 -5.92 18.26
C TYR A 491 -28.20 -5.77 19.73
N SER A 492 -28.73 -6.80 20.37
CA SER A 492 -29.32 -6.68 21.69
C SER A 492 -28.81 -7.69 22.74
N THR A 493 -28.12 -8.74 22.30
CA THR A 493 -27.67 -9.78 23.25
C THR A 493 -26.36 -10.43 22.80
N ILE A 494 -25.46 -10.64 23.76
CA ILE A 494 -24.27 -11.48 23.66
C ILE A 494 -24.59 -12.82 24.30
N ASN A 495 -24.67 -13.89 23.50
CA ASN A 495 -25.13 -15.20 23.99
C ASN A 495 -23.97 -16.09 24.45
N SER A 496 -22.79 -15.91 23.94
CA SER A 496 -21.66 -16.80 24.17
C SER A 496 -20.32 -16.08 24.19
N LYS A 497 -19.29 -16.77 24.70
CA LYS A 497 -17.91 -16.30 24.59
C LYS A 497 -17.49 -16.12 23.14
N ILE A 498 -18.01 -16.94 22.22
CA ILE A 498 -17.66 -16.84 20.78
C ILE A 498 -18.15 -15.50 20.20
N ASP A 499 -19.39 -15.09 20.51
CA ASP A 499 -19.94 -13.79 20.11
C ASP A 499 -19.06 -12.66 20.65
N ARG A 500 -18.73 -12.75 21.95
CA ARG A 500 -17.92 -11.75 22.64
C ARG A 500 -16.52 -11.62 22.04
N ASP A 501 -15.84 -12.74 21.76
CA ASP A 501 -14.47 -12.74 21.22
C ASP A 501 -14.39 -12.02 19.86
N VAL A 502 -15.44 -12.15 19.02
CA VAL A 502 -15.54 -11.42 17.75
C VAL A 502 -15.63 -9.92 18.00
N ILE A 503 -16.54 -9.49 18.90
CA ILE A 503 -16.75 -8.07 19.21
C ILE A 503 -15.48 -7.45 19.80
N ILE A 504 -14.85 -8.11 20.76
CA ILE A 504 -13.58 -7.63 21.35
C ILE A 504 -12.48 -7.48 20.29
N CYS A 505 -12.40 -8.40 19.35
CA CYS A 505 -11.44 -8.27 18.23
C CYS A 505 -11.71 -6.99 17.42
N MET A 506 -12.98 -6.65 17.17
CA MET A 506 -13.36 -5.48 16.38
C MET A 506 -13.00 -4.14 17.05
N LEU A 507 -12.94 -4.07 18.37
CA LEU A 507 -12.56 -2.86 19.10
C LEU A 507 -11.17 -2.32 18.70
N ASN A 508 -10.29 -3.18 18.19
CA ASN A 508 -8.91 -2.84 17.87
C ASN A 508 -8.72 -2.22 16.47
N LEU A 509 -9.78 -2.09 15.67
CA LEU A 509 -9.68 -1.68 14.27
C LEU A 509 -8.95 -0.35 14.08
N LYS A 510 -9.35 0.70 14.81
CA LYS A 510 -8.74 2.03 14.65
C LYS A 510 -7.24 2.00 14.98
N SER A 511 -6.86 1.33 16.07
CA SER A 511 -5.45 1.17 16.45
C SER A 511 -4.64 0.48 15.35
N VAL A 512 -5.20 -0.56 14.73
CA VAL A 512 -4.57 -1.28 13.60
C VAL A 512 -4.37 -0.36 12.41
N LEU A 513 -5.38 0.42 12.01
CA LEU A 513 -5.29 1.35 10.88
C LEU A 513 -4.27 2.47 11.15
N THR A 514 -4.33 3.07 12.34
CA THR A 514 -3.40 4.14 12.76
C THR A 514 -1.95 3.63 12.81
N LYS A 515 -1.72 2.45 13.39
CA LYS A 515 -0.40 1.84 13.39
C LYS A 515 0.10 1.59 11.97
N SER A 516 -0.74 1.01 11.11
CA SER A 516 -0.37 0.67 9.73
C SER A 516 0.04 1.89 8.92
N ILE A 517 -0.70 3.00 9.03
CA ILE A 517 -0.34 4.24 8.32
C ILE A 517 0.95 4.86 8.88
N ASN A 518 1.18 4.80 10.18
CA ASN A 518 2.37 5.36 10.82
C ASN A 518 3.65 4.60 10.43
N VAL A 519 3.60 3.26 10.38
CA VAL A 519 4.74 2.43 9.98
C VAL A 519 4.82 2.18 8.47
N LYS A 520 3.84 2.68 7.70
CA LYS A 520 3.72 2.49 6.24
C LYS A 520 3.77 1.01 5.86
N SER A 521 3.02 0.15 6.59
CA SER A 521 2.97 -1.29 6.33
C SER A 521 1.58 -1.86 6.58
N LEU A 522 1.11 -2.73 5.69
CA LEU A 522 -0.26 -3.25 5.69
C LEU A 522 -0.40 -4.59 6.43
N ASN A 523 0.69 -5.18 6.91
CA ASN A 523 0.69 -6.49 7.55
C ASN A 523 -0.27 -6.57 8.75
N ASP A 524 -0.35 -5.54 9.56
CA ASP A 524 -1.25 -5.52 10.71
C ASP A 524 -2.73 -5.51 10.28
N ILE A 525 -3.07 -4.84 9.17
CA ILE A 525 -4.43 -4.87 8.59
C ILE A 525 -4.73 -6.26 8.03
N ALA A 526 -3.79 -6.87 7.30
CA ALA A 526 -3.96 -8.21 6.73
C ALA A 526 -4.15 -9.26 7.84
N GLU A 527 -3.36 -9.21 8.89
CA GLU A 527 -3.48 -10.09 10.08
C GLU A 527 -4.79 -9.85 10.83
N TYR A 528 -5.19 -8.60 11.03
CA TYR A 528 -6.45 -8.27 11.69
C TYR A 528 -7.65 -8.79 10.89
N LEU A 529 -7.68 -8.58 9.59
CA LEU A 529 -8.74 -9.08 8.70
C LEU A 529 -8.86 -10.61 8.78
N TYR A 530 -7.73 -11.32 8.75
CA TYR A 530 -7.71 -12.76 8.93
C TYR A 530 -8.27 -13.17 10.30
N LYS A 531 -7.84 -12.51 11.37
CA LYS A 531 -8.27 -12.81 12.74
C LYS A 531 -9.78 -12.64 12.92
N VAL A 532 -10.34 -11.51 12.49
CA VAL A 532 -11.79 -11.23 12.55
C VAL A 532 -12.56 -12.26 11.72
N THR A 533 -12.10 -12.54 10.49
CA THR A 533 -12.75 -13.52 9.62
C THR A 533 -12.71 -14.93 10.21
N ASN A 534 -11.61 -15.33 10.82
CA ASN A 534 -11.47 -16.65 11.45
C ASN A 534 -12.37 -16.79 12.68
N LEU A 535 -12.46 -15.75 13.51
CA LEU A 535 -13.38 -15.71 14.66
C LEU A 535 -14.84 -15.78 14.19
N TYR A 536 -15.19 -15.03 13.12
CA TYR A 536 -16.52 -15.13 12.51
C TYR A 536 -16.81 -16.55 11.97
N ASN A 537 -15.86 -17.19 11.32
CA ASN A 537 -16.05 -18.54 10.81
C ASN A 537 -16.30 -19.55 11.93
N ASN A 538 -15.64 -19.38 13.10
CA ASN A 538 -15.94 -20.15 14.30
C ASN A 538 -17.35 -19.85 14.82
N PHE A 539 -17.74 -18.57 14.89
CA PHE A 539 -19.09 -18.14 15.23
C PHE A 539 -20.14 -18.78 14.31
N TYR A 540 -19.96 -18.67 13.00
CA TYR A 540 -20.89 -19.23 12.01
C TYR A 540 -21.04 -20.75 12.10
N SER A 541 -19.98 -21.46 12.41
CA SER A 541 -19.99 -22.93 12.52
C SER A 541 -20.70 -23.43 13.77
N ASN A 542 -20.77 -22.61 14.83
CA ASN A 542 -21.39 -22.97 16.09
C ASN A 542 -22.84 -22.44 16.22
N ASN A 543 -23.28 -21.55 15.32
CA ASN A 543 -24.59 -20.90 15.41
C ASN A 543 -25.40 -21.14 14.13
N HIS A 544 -26.60 -21.70 14.28
CA HIS A 544 -27.52 -21.94 13.18
C HIS A 544 -28.39 -20.69 12.90
N VAL A 545 -27.77 -19.59 12.46
CA VAL A 545 -28.35 -18.25 12.40
C VAL A 545 -29.75 -18.19 11.75
N LEU A 546 -29.95 -18.84 10.59
CA LEU A 546 -31.24 -18.77 9.86
C LEU A 546 -32.37 -19.60 10.50
N THR A 547 -32.03 -20.60 11.30
CA THR A 547 -32.98 -21.51 11.92
C THR A 547 -33.10 -21.33 13.43
N GLU A 548 -32.48 -20.28 13.97
CA GLU A 548 -32.60 -19.94 15.41
C GLU A 548 -34.06 -19.59 15.75
N GLU A 549 -34.59 -20.23 16.79
CA GLU A 549 -35.97 -20.03 17.24
C GLU A 549 -36.13 -18.77 18.11
N ASN A 550 -35.10 -18.42 18.86
CA ASN A 550 -35.05 -17.18 19.61
C ASN A 550 -34.84 -15.99 18.68
N LYS A 551 -35.90 -15.23 18.41
CA LYS A 551 -35.88 -14.13 17.46
C LYS A 551 -34.92 -13.02 17.86
N THR A 552 -34.80 -12.69 19.13
CA THR A 552 -33.86 -11.67 19.62
C THR A 552 -32.40 -12.09 19.36
N LEU A 553 -32.10 -13.35 19.57
CA LEU A 553 -30.78 -13.90 19.30
C LEU A 553 -30.47 -13.98 17.81
N GLN A 554 -31.46 -14.44 17.01
CA GLN A 554 -31.36 -14.48 15.56
C GLN A 554 -31.07 -13.09 14.97
N GLU A 555 -31.81 -12.07 15.42
CA GLU A 555 -31.59 -10.67 15.03
C GLU A 555 -30.18 -10.21 15.37
N SER A 556 -29.74 -10.41 16.61
CA SER A 556 -28.39 -10.02 17.05
C SER A 556 -27.30 -10.69 16.21
N TRP A 557 -27.42 -11.97 15.89
CA TRP A 557 -26.46 -12.68 15.08
C TRP A 557 -26.41 -12.18 13.61
N LEU A 558 -27.55 -11.79 13.06
CA LEU A 558 -27.62 -11.20 11.71
C LEU A 558 -27.02 -9.79 11.68
N VAL A 559 -27.29 -8.96 12.69
CA VAL A 559 -26.65 -7.64 12.83
C VAL A 559 -25.14 -7.78 12.95
N LEU A 560 -24.63 -8.67 13.81
CA LEU A 560 -23.20 -8.92 13.95
C LEU A 560 -22.59 -9.39 12.63
N THR A 561 -23.26 -10.31 11.92
CA THR A 561 -22.82 -10.77 10.59
C THR A 561 -22.71 -9.60 9.61
N LYS A 562 -23.72 -8.71 9.59
CA LYS A 562 -23.72 -7.53 8.72
C LYS A 562 -22.55 -6.60 9.02
N VAL A 563 -22.32 -6.29 10.28
CA VAL A 563 -21.21 -5.42 10.71
C VAL A 563 -19.85 -6.00 10.30
N ILE A 564 -19.65 -7.32 10.49
CA ILE A 564 -18.39 -7.98 10.11
C ILE A 564 -18.24 -8.03 8.57
N TYR A 565 -19.32 -8.33 7.84
CA TYR A 565 -19.33 -8.34 6.38
C TYR A 565 -18.87 -7.00 5.81
N GLU A 566 -19.43 -5.92 6.29
CA GLU A 566 -19.11 -4.58 5.81
C GLU A 566 -17.71 -4.13 6.24
N ASN A 567 -17.27 -4.50 7.45
CA ASN A 567 -15.88 -4.31 7.88
C ASN A 567 -14.90 -5.05 6.94
N ASN A 568 -15.19 -6.30 6.61
CA ASN A 568 -14.36 -7.07 5.69
C ASN A 568 -14.31 -6.46 4.29
N LEU A 569 -15.45 -5.99 3.75
CA LEU A 569 -15.48 -5.31 2.45
C LEU A 569 -14.54 -4.10 2.43
N LYS A 570 -14.56 -3.29 3.49
CA LYS A 570 -13.72 -2.10 3.58
C LYS A 570 -12.24 -2.43 3.69
N LEU A 571 -11.89 -3.40 4.52
CA LEU A 571 -10.50 -3.81 4.69
C LEU A 571 -9.95 -4.47 3.41
N LEU A 572 -10.75 -5.30 2.74
CA LEU A 572 -10.39 -5.85 1.44
C LEU A 572 -10.19 -4.74 0.40
N ASN A 573 -11.07 -3.73 0.38
CA ASN A 573 -10.90 -2.56 -0.48
C ASN A 573 -9.61 -1.78 -0.17
N ILE A 574 -9.27 -1.55 1.11
CA ILE A 574 -7.99 -0.92 1.51
C ILE A 574 -6.81 -1.74 0.99
N LEU A 575 -6.87 -3.07 1.04
CA LEU A 575 -5.84 -3.95 0.48
C LEU A 575 -5.89 -4.05 -1.06
N GLY A 576 -6.79 -3.31 -1.73
CA GLY A 576 -6.96 -3.35 -3.18
C GLY A 576 -7.53 -4.67 -3.70
N ILE A 577 -8.21 -5.43 -2.86
CA ILE A 577 -8.79 -6.74 -3.18
C ILE A 577 -10.28 -6.56 -3.48
N GLU A 578 -10.70 -6.94 -4.69
CA GLU A 578 -12.09 -6.91 -5.12
C GLU A 578 -12.82 -8.20 -4.75
N VAL A 579 -14.01 -8.07 -4.16
CA VAL A 579 -14.84 -9.22 -3.77
C VAL A 579 -15.80 -9.57 -4.91
N PRO A 580 -15.73 -10.78 -5.50
CA PRO A 580 -16.66 -11.20 -6.52
C PRO A 580 -18.08 -11.45 -5.94
N GLU A 581 -19.09 -11.48 -6.82
CA GLU A 581 -20.48 -11.72 -6.40
C GLU A 581 -20.70 -13.13 -5.83
N LYS A 582 -19.97 -14.08 -6.35
CA LYS A 582 -20.00 -15.51 -5.95
C LYS A 582 -18.66 -16.18 -6.26
N MET A 583 -18.44 -17.33 -5.69
CA MET A 583 -17.20 -18.08 -5.88
C MET A 583 -17.43 -19.59 -5.89
#